data_b3a56e5bae844ecd7e8c87310bfb44a8
#
_entry.id   b3a56e5bae844ecd7e8c87310bfb44a8
#
_cell.length_a   1.000
_cell.length_b   1.000
_cell.length_c   1.000
_cell.angle_alpha   90.00
_cell.angle_beta   90.00
_cell.angle_gamma   90.00
#
_symmetry.space_group_name_H-M   'P 1'
#
loop_
_entity.id
_entity.type
_entity.pdbx_description
1 polymer ?
#
loop_
_entity_poly.entity_id
_entity_poly.type
_entity_poly.pdbx_seq_one_letter_code
_entity_poly.pdbx_strand_id
1 'polypeptide(L)'
;LMKRLLRNKANFSVLEGLLTTLLGEKIIIRRLLESESNQEDEYDKYNRVDMLAENSKGELVLIEVQNNNEYAYFQRMLFGTSKLVTEYINRGESYDKVRKVYSVNIVYFSLGHGTDFVYHGKTEFRGIHTNDLLELTPFQKQTFKVDAVSQLYPEYYILKVNDFNQVARSPLEEWIYYLNTGEIPSTATAPGLEEARERLKLDS
;
A
#
# COMPACT_ATOMS: atom_id res chain seq x y z
N LEU A 1 8.86 14.69 2.30
CA LEU A 1 8.82 14.01 3.58
C LEU A 1 8.81 12.50 3.44
N MET A 2 7.78 11.94 2.79
CA MET A 2 7.64 10.49 2.60
C MET A 2 8.82 9.87 1.85
N LYS A 3 9.38 10.58 0.86
CA LYS A 3 10.61 10.16 0.17
C LYS A 3 11.78 9.91 1.12
N ARG A 4 11.94 10.76 2.13
CA ARG A 4 13.02 10.59 3.14
C ARG A 4 12.77 9.37 4.03
N LEU A 5 11.53 9.17 4.46
CA LEU A 5 11.15 8.02 5.29
C LEU A 5 11.32 6.69 4.56
N LEU A 6 10.92 6.64 3.28
CA LEU A 6 11.00 5.43 2.48
C LEU A 6 12.43 5.11 2.04
N ARG A 7 13.28 6.12 1.82
CA ARG A 7 14.68 5.90 1.42
C ARG A 7 15.55 5.35 2.52
N ASN A 8 15.19 5.55 3.77
CA ASN A 8 15.96 5.03 4.89
C ASN A 8 15.62 3.56 5.15
N LYS A 9 16.30 2.70 4.41
CA LYS A 9 16.14 1.23 4.45
C LYS A 9 16.34 0.60 5.85
N ALA A 10 16.89 1.36 6.80
CA ALA A 10 17.16 0.85 8.15
C ALA A 10 15.94 0.95 9.07
N ASN A 11 14.83 1.58 8.65
CA ASN A 11 13.70 1.79 9.55
C ASN A 11 12.39 1.23 9.01
N PHE A 12 12.19 -0.04 9.23
CA PHE A 12 10.92 -0.71 8.93
C PHE A 12 9.78 -0.31 9.86
N SER A 13 10.08 0.20 11.05
CA SER A 13 9.05 0.52 12.06
C SER A 13 8.05 1.56 11.57
N VAL A 14 8.52 2.59 10.87
CA VAL A 14 7.64 3.63 10.32
C VAL A 14 6.72 3.04 9.25
N LEU A 15 7.29 2.28 8.32
CA LEU A 15 6.54 1.63 7.25
C LEU A 15 5.55 0.60 7.81
N GLU A 16 5.99 -0.24 8.73
CA GLU A 16 5.13 -1.22 9.41
C GLU A 16 3.96 -0.54 10.11
N GLY A 17 4.19 0.60 10.75
CA GLY A 17 3.14 1.38 11.42
C GLY A 17 2.08 1.88 10.45
N LEU A 18 2.48 2.45 9.32
CA LEU A 18 1.55 2.88 8.28
C LEU A 18 0.73 1.71 7.73
N LEU A 19 1.40 0.62 7.37
CA LEU A 19 0.74 -0.55 6.80
C LEU A 19 -0.18 -1.24 7.80
N THR A 20 0.23 -1.34 9.07
CA THR A 20 -0.61 -1.89 10.14
C THR A 20 -1.87 -1.07 10.32
N THR A 21 -1.75 0.26 10.33
CA THR A 21 -2.90 1.17 10.43
C THR A 21 -3.83 1.05 9.23
N LEU A 22 -3.27 0.99 8.02
CA LEU A 22 -4.03 0.95 6.77
C LEU A 22 -4.76 -0.38 6.57
N LEU A 23 -4.06 -1.49 6.80
CA LEU A 23 -4.58 -2.83 6.57
C LEU A 23 -5.43 -3.37 7.73
N GLY A 24 -5.37 -2.73 8.92
CA GLY A 24 -6.13 -3.14 10.10
C GLY A 24 -5.62 -4.40 10.77
N GLU A 25 -4.43 -4.86 10.43
CA GLU A 25 -3.76 -6.00 11.05
C GLU A 25 -2.26 -5.71 11.20
N LYS A 26 -1.60 -6.37 12.16
CA LYS A 26 -0.18 -6.17 12.39
C LYS A 26 0.64 -6.64 11.19
N ILE A 27 1.38 -5.73 10.58
CA ILE A 27 2.27 -5.99 9.47
C ILE A 27 3.72 -5.93 9.94
N ILE A 28 4.47 -6.99 9.65
CA ILE A 28 5.90 -7.08 9.93
C ILE A 28 6.62 -7.18 8.58
N ILE A 29 7.52 -6.24 8.31
CA ILE A 29 8.33 -6.25 7.10
C ILE A 29 9.52 -7.19 7.30
N ARG A 30 9.65 -8.18 6.43
CA ARG A 30 10.77 -9.08 6.44
C ARG A 30 11.98 -8.47 5.73
N ARG A 31 11.76 -7.89 4.54
CA ARG A 31 12.80 -7.30 3.72
C ARG A 31 12.24 -6.35 2.68
N LEU A 32 13.11 -5.46 2.18
CA LEU A 32 12.84 -4.68 0.99
C LEU A 32 13.37 -5.45 -0.23
N LEU A 33 12.61 -5.40 -1.32
CA LEU A 33 12.97 -6.01 -2.58
C LEU A 33 13.30 -4.91 -3.59
N GLU A 34 14.18 -5.20 -4.54
CA GLU A 34 14.43 -4.31 -5.66
C GLU A 34 13.33 -4.50 -6.70
N SER A 35 12.80 -3.38 -7.20
CA SER A 35 11.87 -3.41 -8.32
C SER A 35 12.57 -2.92 -9.59
N GLU A 36 12.24 -3.51 -10.75
CA GLU A 36 12.80 -3.09 -12.05
C GLU A 36 12.40 -1.66 -12.43
N SER A 37 11.33 -1.13 -11.83
CA SER A 37 10.89 0.25 -12.03
C SER A 37 11.86 1.31 -11.50
N ASN A 38 12.88 0.93 -10.74
CA ASN A 38 13.96 1.82 -10.31
C ASN A 38 14.95 2.23 -11.43
N GLN A 39 14.75 1.73 -12.65
CA GLN A 39 15.64 2.01 -13.80
C GLN A 39 15.12 3.11 -14.74
N GLU A 40 14.01 3.77 -14.40
CA GLU A 40 13.46 4.85 -15.20
C GLU A 40 14.23 6.17 -15.01
N ASP A 41 14.09 7.08 -16.00
CA ASP A 41 14.83 8.35 -16.14
C ASP A 41 14.95 9.17 -14.85
N GLU A 42 16.06 9.92 -14.72
CA GLU A 42 16.34 10.81 -13.56
C GLU A 42 15.21 11.80 -13.28
N TYR A 43 14.47 12.24 -14.30
CA TYR A 43 13.35 13.15 -14.15
C TYR A 43 12.20 12.50 -13.38
N ASP A 44 11.89 11.24 -13.62
CA ASP A 44 10.85 10.49 -12.91
C ASP A 44 11.23 10.21 -11.45
N LYS A 45 12.52 10.07 -11.15
CA LYS A 45 13.01 9.85 -9.78
C LYS A 45 12.65 10.96 -8.79
N TYR A 46 12.46 12.18 -9.26
CA TYR A 46 12.10 13.32 -8.40
C TYR A 46 10.62 13.37 -8.08
N ASN A 47 9.77 12.88 -8.97
CA ASN A 47 8.32 12.98 -8.87
C ASN A 47 7.66 11.71 -8.36
N ARG A 48 8.39 10.61 -8.37
CA ARG A 48 7.89 9.30 -8.04
C ARG A 48 8.89 8.55 -7.17
N VAL A 49 8.36 7.83 -6.19
CA VAL A 49 9.13 6.87 -5.38
C VAL A 49 8.32 5.60 -5.31
N ASP A 50 8.95 4.48 -5.62
CA ASP A 50 8.39 3.15 -5.37
C ASP A 50 9.27 2.37 -4.42
N MET A 51 8.60 1.59 -3.61
CA MET A 51 9.21 0.65 -2.69
C MET A 51 8.45 -0.65 -2.76
N LEU A 52 9.18 -1.75 -2.90
CA LEU A 52 8.61 -3.09 -2.81
C LEU A 52 9.11 -3.76 -1.54
N ALA A 53 8.18 -4.21 -0.72
CA ALA A 53 8.47 -4.92 0.52
C ALA A 53 7.84 -6.31 0.53
N GLU A 54 8.45 -7.22 1.27
CA GLU A 54 7.88 -8.52 1.58
C GLU A 54 7.59 -8.57 3.08
N ASN A 55 6.36 -8.93 3.44
CA ASN A 55 6.00 -9.08 4.84
C ASN A 55 6.28 -10.50 5.36
N SER A 56 6.06 -10.71 6.66
CA SER A 56 6.33 -12.00 7.32
C SER A 56 5.48 -13.16 6.81
N LYS A 57 4.37 -12.87 6.11
CA LYS A 57 3.50 -13.87 5.48
C LYS A 57 3.92 -14.20 4.05
N GLY A 58 4.98 -13.58 3.54
CA GLY A 58 5.40 -13.72 2.16
C GLY A 58 4.55 -12.95 1.15
N GLU A 59 3.71 -12.04 1.60
CA GLU A 59 2.93 -11.17 0.75
C GLU A 59 3.78 -9.98 0.27
N LEU A 60 3.49 -9.49 -0.93
CA LEU A 60 4.20 -8.35 -1.52
C LEU A 60 3.41 -7.06 -1.26
N VAL A 61 4.13 -6.02 -0.88
CA VAL A 61 3.55 -4.69 -0.68
C VAL A 61 4.31 -3.71 -1.57
N LEU A 62 3.63 -3.19 -2.58
CA LEU A 62 4.14 -2.15 -3.45
C LEU A 62 3.62 -0.80 -2.97
N ILE A 63 4.54 0.10 -2.62
CA ILE A 63 4.20 1.45 -2.17
C ILE A 63 4.69 2.42 -3.22
N GLU A 64 3.79 3.21 -3.77
CA GLU A 64 4.11 4.28 -4.71
C GLU A 64 3.73 5.63 -4.12
N VAL A 65 4.63 6.60 -4.25
CA VAL A 65 4.38 8.01 -3.91
C VAL A 65 4.48 8.83 -5.18
N GLN A 66 3.40 9.48 -5.57
CA GLN A 66 3.32 10.30 -6.77
C GLN A 66 2.95 11.73 -6.42
N ASN A 67 3.82 12.69 -6.79
CA ASN A 67 3.60 14.12 -6.52
C ASN A 67 2.85 14.81 -7.66
N ASN A 68 3.18 14.49 -8.90
CA ASN A 68 2.62 15.14 -10.07
C ASN A 68 1.48 14.35 -10.68
N ASN A 69 0.55 15.06 -11.26
CA ASN A 69 -0.61 14.48 -11.93
C ASN A 69 -0.18 13.52 -13.05
N GLU A 70 -0.81 12.36 -13.06
CA GLU A 70 -0.72 11.38 -14.14
C GLU A 70 -2.13 10.93 -14.51
N TYR A 71 -2.55 11.22 -15.75
CA TYR A 71 -3.92 10.93 -16.20
C TYR A 71 -4.23 9.43 -16.29
N ALA A 72 -3.21 8.60 -16.52
CA ALA A 72 -3.31 7.14 -16.64
C ALA A 72 -2.93 6.40 -15.35
N TYR A 73 -3.10 7.03 -14.19
CA TYR A 73 -2.64 6.49 -12.92
C TYR A 73 -3.34 5.18 -12.52
N PHE A 74 -4.63 5.04 -12.82
CA PHE A 74 -5.34 3.78 -12.57
C PHE A 74 -4.74 2.61 -13.36
N GLN A 75 -4.45 2.83 -14.63
CA GLN A 75 -3.82 1.83 -15.49
C GLN A 75 -2.40 1.52 -15.01
N ARG A 76 -1.69 2.52 -14.50
CA ARG A 76 -0.38 2.35 -13.90
C ARG A 76 -0.42 1.44 -12.68
N MET A 77 -1.39 1.62 -11.80
CA MET A 77 -1.60 0.76 -10.63
C MET A 77 -1.82 -0.69 -11.06
N LEU A 78 -2.70 -0.90 -12.01
CA LEU A 78 -2.99 -2.23 -12.56
C LEU A 78 -1.74 -2.87 -13.19
N PHE A 79 -1.02 -2.11 -14.00
CA PHE A 79 0.21 -2.59 -14.65
C PHE A 79 1.26 -3.02 -13.62
N GLY A 80 1.50 -2.18 -12.61
CA GLY A 80 2.49 -2.46 -11.56
C GLY A 80 2.19 -3.72 -10.76
N THR A 81 0.95 -3.93 -10.36
CA THR A 81 0.54 -5.16 -9.65
C THR A 81 0.59 -6.38 -10.54
N SER A 82 0.16 -6.27 -11.80
CA SER A 82 0.19 -7.37 -12.76
C SER A 82 1.62 -7.83 -13.05
N LYS A 83 2.54 -6.88 -13.16
CA LYS A 83 3.97 -7.16 -13.35
C LYS A 83 4.53 -7.96 -12.17
N LEU A 84 4.21 -7.57 -10.93
CA LEU A 84 4.65 -8.30 -9.74
C LEU A 84 4.07 -9.71 -9.68
N VAL A 85 2.81 -9.88 -10.01
CA VAL A 85 2.18 -11.22 -10.07
C VAL A 85 2.96 -12.14 -11.00
N THR A 86 3.37 -11.66 -12.15
CA THR A 86 4.10 -12.47 -13.13
C THR A 86 5.58 -12.64 -12.81
N GLU A 87 6.23 -11.66 -12.19
CA GLU A 87 7.64 -11.72 -11.81
C GLU A 87 7.92 -12.69 -10.66
N TYR A 88 6.99 -12.78 -9.72
CA TYR A 88 7.16 -13.56 -8.48
C TYR A 88 6.52 -14.94 -8.52
N ILE A 89 6.24 -15.45 -9.70
CA ILE A 89 5.91 -16.86 -9.93
C ILE A 89 6.92 -17.45 -10.91
N ASN A 90 7.50 -18.60 -10.58
CA ASN A 90 8.48 -19.23 -11.44
C ASN A 90 7.79 -19.97 -12.61
N ARG A 91 8.47 -20.04 -13.73
CA ARG A 91 7.97 -20.78 -14.89
C ARG A 91 7.74 -22.24 -14.54
N GLY A 92 6.52 -22.72 -14.80
CA GLY A 92 6.13 -24.09 -14.52
C GLY A 92 5.62 -24.34 -13.11
N GLU A 93 5.63 -23.34 -12.22
CA GLU A 93 4.94 -23.45 -10.95
C GLU A 93 3.41 -23.48 -11.13
N SER A 94 2.71 -24.14 -10.22
CA SER A 94 1.25 -24.16 -10.20
C SER A 94 0.69 -22.78 -9.82
N TYR A 95 -0.52 -22.45 -10.29
CA TYR A 95 -1.14 -21.16 -10.08
C TYR A 95 -1.42 -20.82 -8.61
N ASP A 96 -1.48 -21.79 -7.74
CA ASP A 96 -1.62 -21.56 -6.30
C ASP A 96 -0.38 -20.89 -5.68
N LYS A 97 0.72 -20.77 -6.43
CA LYS A 97 1.93 -20.05 -6.05
C LYS A 97 1.90 -18.54 -6.38
N VAL A 98 0.83 -18.08 -7.04
CA VAL A 98 0.63 -16.63 -7.23
C VAL A 98 0.59 -15.94 -5.87
N ARG A 99 1.43 -14.92 -5.69
CA ARG A 99 1.58 -14.25 -4.41
C ARG A 99 0.58 -13.11 -4.26
N LYS A 100 0.09 -12.93 -3.05
CA LYS A 100 -0.73 -11.76 -2.69
C LYS A 100 0.08 -10.48 -2.88
N VAL A 101 -0.53 -9.48 -3.52
CA VAL A 101 0.04 -8.14 -3.70
C VAL A 101 -0.89 -7.10 -3.11
N TYR A 102 -0.33 -6.25 -2.25
CA TYR A 102 -0.97 -5.01 -1.81
C TYR A 102 -0.33 -3.83 -2.54
N SER A 103 -1.16 -2.99 -3.17
CA SER A 103 -0.74 -1.77 -3.85
C SER A 103 -1.17 -0.58 -3.01
N VAL A 104 -0.21 0.14 -2.45
CA VAL A 104 -0.46 1.33 -1.63
C VAL A 104 0.01 2.55 -2.39
N ASN A 105 -0.93 3.45 -2.71
CA ASN A 105 -0.70 4.59 -3.58
C ASN A 105 -0.93 5.88 -2.81
N ILE A 106 0.13 6.63 -2.57
CA ILE A 106 0.10 7.91 -1.87
C ILE A 106 0.21 9.00 -2.93
N VAL A 107 -0.90 9.69 -3.19
CA VAL A 107 -0.99 10.68 -4.27
C VAL A 107 -1.18 12.08 -3.73
N TYR A 108 -0.38 13.01 -4.25
CA TYR A 108 -0.41 14.44 -3.92
C TYR A 108 -1.03 15.25 -5.07
N PHE A 109 -1.91 14.65 -5.83
CA PHE A 109 -2.69 15.29 -6.89
C PHE A 109 -4.14 14.81 -6.83
N SER A 110 -5.02 15.50 -7.53
CA SER A 110 -6.42 15.10 -7.63
C SER A 110 -6.56 13.88 -8.54
N LEU A 111 -7.06 12.77 -8.00
CA LEU A 111 -7.27 11.53 -8.73
C LEU A 111 -8.73 11.12 -8.64
N GLY A 112 -9.41 11.14 -9.79
CA GLY A 112 -10.82 10.78 -9.87
C GLY A 112 -11.73 11.77 -9.14
N HIS A 113 -12.98 11.40 -8.99
CA HIS A 113 -13.98 12.15 -8.24
C HIS A 113 -14.50 11.32 -7.08
N GLY A 114 -14.56 11.92 -5.90
CA GLY A 114 -15.05 11.25 -4.70
C GLY A 114 -14.97 12.16 -3.51
N THR A 115 -15.61 11.77 -2.42
CA THR A 115 -15.70 12.58 -1.20
C THR A 115 -14.77 12.12 -0.08
N ASP A 116 -14.13 10.96 -0.25
CA ASP A 116 -13.22 10.41 0.75
C ASP A 116 -11.75 10.70 0.36
N PHE A 117 -10.87 10.56 1.31
CA PHE A 117 -9.42 10.71 1.14
C PHE A 117 -8.66 9.39 1.16
N VAL A 118 -9.31 8.28 1.51
CA VAL A 118 -8.76 6.91 1.40
C VAL A 118 -9.77 6.02 0.69
N TYR A 119 -9.29 5.34 -0.36
CA TYR A 119 -10.09 4.37 -1.11
C TYR A 119 -9.42 3.01 -1.08
N HIS A 120 -10.24 1.97 -0.92
CA HIS A 120 -9.81 0.58 -0.90
C HIS A 120 -10.47 -0.16 -2.06
N GLY A 121 -9.66 -0.73 -2.93
CA GLY A 121 -10.11 -1.55 -4.05
C GLY A 121 -9.76 -3.02 -3.82
N LYS A 122 -10.75 -3.90 -3.96
CA LYS A 122 -10.57 -5.34 -3.88
C LYS A 122 -11.45 -6.05 -4.91
N THR A 123 -11.07 -7.26 -5.29
CA THR A 123 -11.82 -8.04 -6.27
C THR A 123 -12.80 -8.97 -5.55
N GLU A 124 -14.07 -8.81 -5.86
CA GLU A 124 -15.16 -9.69 -5.41
C GLU A 124 -15.96 -10.16 -6.62
N PHE A 125 -16.52 -11.34 -6.51
CA PHE A 125 -17.40 -11.90 -7.54
C PHE A 125 -18.81 -11.97 -6.99
N ARG A 126 -19.75 -11.28 -7.64
CA ARG A 126 -21.16 -11.21 -7.27
C ARG A 126 -22.02 -11.95 -8.25
N GLY A 127 -22.98 -12.71 -7.76
CA GLY A 127 -23.98 -13.35 -8.58
C GLY A 127 -24.81 -12.33 -9.37
N ILE A 128 -24.90 -12.51 -10.68
CA ILE A 128 -25.68 -11.58 -11.56
C ILE A 128 -27.15 -11.57 -11.17
N HIS A 129 -27.69 -12.71 -10.78
CA HIS A 129 -29.11 -12.84 -10.48
C HIS A 129 -29.46 -12.64 -8.99
N THR A 130 -28.59 -13.04 -8.08
CA THR A 130 -28.85 -13.07 -6.64
C THR A 130 -28.08 -12.03 -5.84
N ASN A 131 -27.05 -11.43 -6.45
CA ASN A 131 -26.10 -10.53 -5.81
C ASN A 131 -25.36 -11.11 -4.61
N ASP A 132 -25.36 -12.45 -4.47
CA ASP A 132 -24.59 -13.11 -3.44
C ASP A 132 -23.08 -13.05 -3.74
N LEU A 133 -22.27 -13.11 -2.71
CA LEU A 133 -20.81 -13.16 -2.82
C LEU A 133 -20.38 -14.60 -3.10
N LEU A 134 -19.56 -14.79 -4.16
CA LEU A 134 -18.93 -16.10 -4.38
C LEU A 134 -17.86 -16.33 -3.32
N GLU A 135 -18.02 -17.39 -2.55
CA GLU A 135 -17.14 -17.71 -1.43
C GLU A 135 -16.26 -18.92 -1.74
N LEU A 136 -15.12 -19.00 -1.06
CA LEU A 136 -14.27 -20.19 -1.07
C LEU A 136 -14.96 -21.35 -0.35
N THR A 137 -14.74 -22.58 -0.83
CA THR A 137 -15.15 -23.78 -0.10
C THR A 137 -14.27 -23.96 1.15
N PRO A 138 -14.72 -24.72 2.16
CA PRO A 138 -13.89 -25.04 3.33
C PRO A 138 -12.53 -25.63 2.96
N PHE A 139 -12.49 -26.51 1.95
CA PHE A 139 -11.26 -27.10 1.45
C PHE A 139 -10.31 -26.04 0.86
N GLN A 140 -10.83 -25.10 0.07
CA GLN A 140 -10.03 -24.00 -0.51
C GLN A 140 -9.49 -23.08 0.57
N LYS A 141 -10.30 -22.70 1.56
CA LYS A 141 -9.86 -21.88 2.71
C LYS A 141 -8.70 -22.52 3.45
N GLN A 142 -8.80 -23.81 3.70
CA GLN A 142 -7.75 -24.57 4.38
C GLN A 142 -6.50 -24.70 3.54
N THR A 143 -6.64 -24.98 2.25
CA THR A 143 -5.52 -25.19 1.31
C THR A 143 -4.78 -23.89 1.03
N PHE A 144 -5.50 -22.82 0.76
CA PHE A 144 -4.91 -21.50 0.43
C PHE A 144 -4.61 -20.64 1.66
N LYS A 145 -5.10 -21.05 2.84
CA LYS A 145 -4.91 -20.32 4.11
C LYS A 145 -5.43 -18.90 4.07
N VAL A 146 -6.58 -18.71 3.45
CA VAL A 146 -7.30 -17.42 3.35
C VAL A 146 -8.79 -17.66 3.56
N ASP A 147 -9.51 -16.61 3.96
CA ASP A 147 -10.93 -16.68 4.30
C ASP A 147 -11.85 -16.26 3.15
N ALA A 148 -11.35 -15.49 2.20
CA ALA A 148 -12.16 -14.93 1.11
C ALA A 148 -11.41 -14.95 -0.22
N VAL A 149 -12.17 -14.99 -1.32
CA VAL A 149 -11.63 -14.92 -2.68
C VAL A 149 -10.81 -13.65 -2.89
N SER A 150 -11.26 -12.51 -2.36
CA SER A 150 -10.57 -11.23 -2.48
C SER A 150 -9.14 -11.24 -1.92
N GLN A 151 -8.85 -12.10 -0.96
CA GLN A 151 -7.50 -12.24 -0.39
C GLN A 151 -6.50 -12.91 -1.33
N LEU A 152 -6.97 -13.56 -2.38
CA LEU A 152 -6.11 -14.15 -3.43
C LEU A 152 -5.74 -13.16 -4.52
N TYR A 153 -6.51 -12.08 -4.68
CA TYR A 153 -6.34 -11.07 -5.71
C TYR A 153 -5.56 -9.87 -5.16
N PRO A 154 -4.93 -9.07 -6.04
CA PRO A 154 -4.35 -7.80 -5.62
C PRO A 154 -5.38 -6.90 -4.94
N GLU A 155 -4.95 -6.20 -3.90
CA GLU A 155 -5.73 -5.16 -3.25
C GLU A 155 -5.04 -3.82 -3.40
N TYR A 156 -5.84 -2.77 -3.59
CA TYR A 156 -5.37 -1.42 -3.85
C TYR A 156 -5.84 -0.49 -2.75
N TYR A 157 -4.93 0.36 -2.28
CA TYR A 157 -5.25 1.48 -1.41
C TYR A 157 -4.79 2.76 -2.08
N ILE A 158 -5.66 3.77 -2.10
CA ILE A 158 -5.35 5.10 -2.62
C ILE A 158 -5.52 6.08 -1.48
N LEU A 159 -4.43 6.75 -1.12
CA LEU A 159 -4.41 7.81 -0.10
C LEU A 159 -4.31 9.15 -0.83
N LYS A 160 -5.43 9.86 -0.91
CA LYS A 160 -5.55 11.17 -1.55
C LYS A 160 -5.21 12.24 -0.50
N VAL A 161 -3.93 12.45 -0.27
CA VAL A 161 -3.40 13.20 0.85
C VAL A 161 -3.89 14.65 0.87
N ASN A 162 -4.00 15.27 -0.31
CA ASN A 162 -4.45 16.66 -0.43
C ASN A 162 -5.94 16.87 -0.16
N ASP A 163 -6.73 15.81 -0.17
CA ASP A 163 -8.17 15.87 0.08
C ASP A 163 -8.52 15.85 1.58
N PHE A 164 -7.53 15.57 2.44
CA PHE A 164 -7.73 15.58 3.88
C PHE A 164 -7.66 17.03 4.43
N ASN A 165 -8.76 17.50 4.97
CA ASN A 165 -8.90 18.86 5.49
C ASN A 165 -9.59 18.91 6.86
N GLN A 166 -9.52 17.83 7.63
CA GLN A 166 -10.20 17.66 8.91
C GLN A 166 -9.20 17.57 10.06
N VAL A 167 -9.72 17.63 11.29
CA VAL A 167 -8.93 17.29 12.47
C VAL A 167 -8.79 15.77 12.54
N ALA A 168 -7.55 15.30 12.68
CA ALA A 168 -7.27 13.86 12.77
C ALA A 168 -7.85 13.27 14.07
N ARG A 169 -8.72 12.26 13.94
CA ARG A 169 -9.45 11.62 15.05
C ARG A 169 -9.25 10.11 15.12
N SER A 170 -8.49 9.55 14.18
CA SER A 170 -8.19 8.11 14.12
C SER A 170 -6.72 7.92 13.76
N PRO A 171 -6.14 6.73 14.03
CA PRO A 171 -4.77 6.44 13.62
C PRO A 171 -4.52 6.65 12.12
N LEU A 172 -5.46 6.28 11.26
CA LEU A 172 -5.34 6.48 9.82
C LEU A 172 -5.33 7.97 9.46
N GLU A 173 -6.21 8.77 10.05
CA GLU A 173 -6.27 10.22 9.83
C GLU A 173 -4.99 10.90 10.35
N GLU A 174 -4.42 10.44 11.44
CA GLU A 174 -3.13 10.93 11.95
C GLU A 174 -2.00 10.69 10.95
N TRP A 175 -1.99 9.54 10.29
CA TRP A 175 -1.04 9.24 9.22
C TRP A 175 -1.24 10.14 8.01
N ILE A 176 -2.50 10.32 7.57
CA ILE A 176 -2.81 11.20 6.44
C ILE A 176 -2.42 12.65 6.76
N TYR A 177 -2.71 13.12 7.95
CA TYR A 177 -2.30 14.46 8.40
C TYR A 177 -0.78 14.62 8.36
N TYR A 178 -0.04 13.63 8.85
CA TYR A 178 1.42 13.62 8.81
C TYR A 178 1.95 13.63 7.37
N LEU A 179 1.40 12.81 6.50
CA LEU A 179 1.79 12.76 5.08
C LEU A 179 1.50 14.07 4.36
N ASN A 180 0.43 14.76 4.75
CA ASN A 180 0.03 16.05 4.17
C ASN A 180 0.89 17.20 4.68
N THR A 181 1.07 17.32 5.97
CA THR A 181 1.65 18.51 6.63
C THR A 181 3.11 18.34 7.06
N GLY A 182 3.57 17.13 7.26
CA GLY A 182 4.86 16.85 7.88
C GLY A 182 4.86 16.95 9.40
N GLU A 183 3.72 17.25 10.00
CA GLU A 183 3.58 17.46 11.44
C GLU A 183 2.98 16.25 12.12
N ILE A 184 3.50 15.91 13.30
CA ILE A 184 2.98 14.85 14.15
C ILE A 184 2.40 15.47 15.40
N PRO A 185 1.07 15.42 15.63
CA PRO A 185 0.47 15.93 16.85
C PRO A 185 1.07 15.24 18.09
N SER A 186 1.24 16.01 19.18
CA SER A 186 1.78 15.47 20.44
C SER A 186 0.89 14.36 21.03
N THR A 187 -0.38 14.36 20.67
CA THR A 187 -1.39 13.37 21.09
C THR A 187 -1.51 12.19 20.12
N ALA A 188 -0.66 12.11 19.11
CA ALA A 188 -0.73 11.05 18.12
C ALA A 188 -0.48 9.66 18.73
N THR A 189 -1.37 8.72 18.38
CA THR A 189 -1.35 7.33 18.87
C THR A 189 -1.12 6.31 17.77
N ALA A 190 -1.08 6.75 16.51
CA ALA A 190 -0.95 5.85 15.37
C ALA A 190 0.38 5.08 15.41
N PRO A 191 0.34 3.76 15.15
CA PRO A 191 1.57 2.97 15.03
C PRO A 191 2.55 3.58 14.03
N GLY A 192 3.82 3.62 14.39
CA GLY A 192 4.90 4.12 13.54
C GLY A 192 5.13 5.63 13.56
N LEU A 193 4.18 6.45 14.06
CA LEU A 193 4.34 7.91 14.11
C LEU A 193 5.34 8.35 15.18
N GLU A 194 5.46 7.65 16.30
CA GLU A 194 6.47 7.95 17.30
C GLU A 194 7.88 7.74 16.75
N GLU A 195 8.09 6.65 16.03
CA GLU A 195 9.36 6.36 15.37
C GLU A 195 9.67 7.38 14.27
N ALA A 196 8.65 7.85 13.54
CA ALA A 196 8.79 8.91 12.56
C ALA A 196 9.22 10.23 13.21
N ARG A 197 8.65 10.56 14.36
CA ARG A 197 9.01 11.76 15.15
C ARG A 197 10.48 11.72 15.60
N GLU A 198 10.92 10.60 16.16
CA GLU A 198 12.29 10.43 16.60
C GLU A 198 13.30 10.60 15.47
N ARG A 199 12.98 10.10 14.30
CA ARG A 199 13.82 10.22 13.12
C ARG A 199 13.97 11.66 12.60
N LEU A 200 12.89 12.42 12.62
CA LEU A 200 12.95 13.82 12.22
C LEU A 200 13.84 14.66 13.16
N LYS A 201 13.91 14.30 14.44
CA LYS A 201 14.82 14.94 15.42
C LYS A 201 16.29 14.63 15.15
N LEU A 202 16.60 13.42 14.66
CA LEU A 202 17.98 13.02 14.36
C LEU A 202 18.51 13.65 13.07
N ASP A 203 17.60 14.01 12.14
CA ASP A 203 17.94 14.61 10.86
C ASP A 203 17.97 16.15 10.90
N SER A 204 17.64 16.77 12.02
CA SER A 204 17.67 18.22 12.25
C SER A 204 18.91 18.62 13.04
#